data_639ffb3e9b56d501e0263e9a10b8e962
#
_entry.id   639ffb3e9b56d501e0263e9a10b8e962
#
_cell.length_a   1.000
_cell.length_b   1.000
_cell.length_c   1.000
_cell.angle_alpha   90.00
_cell.angle_beta   90.00
_cell.angle_gamma   90.00
#
_symmetry.space_group_name_H-M   'P 1'
#
loop_
_entity.id
_entity.type
_entity.pdbx_description
1 polymer ?
#
loop_
_entity_poly.entity_id
_entity_poly.type
_entity_poly.pdbx_seq_one_letter_code
_entity_poly.pdbx_strand_id
1 'polypeptide(L)'
;MSTDGRPLVARSLAAVAVLHTGLGLVVGRDTIRAAISEGLVGTWAAPAERRAAYWFLVTGASLMVLSTAVAELEKRDPALPLPVIGGLAALTAAGVATMPASGFWTLTAPLAIAVVRRRRAGWGGPQQPARRSAR
;
A
#
# COMPACT_ATOMS: atom_id res chain seq x y z
N MET A 1 -6.16 -24.68 10.47
CA MET A 1 -6.71 -23.47 9.82
C MET A 1 -5.57 -22.82 9.05
N SER A 2 -5.54 -23.01 7.72
CA SER A 2 -4.47 -22.47 6.87
C SER A 2 -4.58 -20.94 6.79
N THR A 3 -3.58 -20.24 7.30
CA THR A 3 -3.48 -18.77 7.26
C THR A 3 -3.06 -18.25 5.89
N ASP A 4 -2.80 -19.15 4.94
CA ASP A 4 -2.22 -18.84 3.63
C ASP A 4 -3.14 -18.07 2.66
N GLY A 5 -4.46 -18.09 2.88
CA GLY A 5 -5.42 -17.39 2.00
C GLY A 5 -5.74 -15.94 2.38
N ARG A 6 -5.16 -15.40 3.47
CA ARG A 6 -5.48 -14.02 3.89
C ARG A 6 -4.70 -13.00 3.08
N PRO A 7 -5.34 -11.91 2.57
CA PRO A 7 -4.66 -10.84 1.82
C PRO A 7 -3.84 -9.95 2.77
N LEU A 8 -2.67 -10.44 3.21
CA LEU A 8 -1.88 -9.77 4.24
C LEU A 8 -1.18 -8.50 3.73
N VAL A 9 -0.72 -8.51 2.47
CA VAL A 9 -0.10 -7.32 1.88
C VAL A 9 -1.14 -6.21 1.73
N ALA A 10 -2.31 -6.53 1.19
CA ALA A 10 -3.42 -5.59 1.08
C ALA A 10 -3.85 -5.04 2.43
N ARG A 11 -3.99 -5.89 3.45
CA ARG A 11 -4.37 -5.45 4.81
C ARG A 11 -3.33 -4.52 5.43
N SER A 12 -2.04 -4.79 5.23
CA SER A 12 -0.99 -3.90 5.71
C SER A 12 -0.98 -2.57 4.96
N LEU A 13 -1.23 -2.56 3.65
CA LEU A 13 -1.41 -1.33 2.87
C LEU A 13 -2.64 -0.53 3.34
N ALA A 14 -3.76 -1.20 3.60
CA ALA A 14 -4.95 -0.55 4.14
C ALA A 14 -4.67 0.09 5.52
N ALA A 15 -3.95 -0.62 6.39
CA ALA A 15 -3.55 -0.06 7.69
C ALA A 15 -2.68 1.18 7.53
N VAL A 16 -1.69 1.15 6.62
CA VAL A 16 -0.88 2.33 6.29
C VAL A 16 -1.74 3.47 5.76
N ALA A 17 -2.70 3.18 4.85
CA ALA A 17 -3.61 4.18 4.31
C ALA A 17 -4.46 4.85 5.41
N VAL A 18 -5.01 4.07 6.33
CA VAL A 18 -5.81 4.58 7.46
C VAL A 18 -4.97 5.43 8.39
N LEU A 19 -3.77 4.96 8.77
CA LEU A 19 -2.86 5.72 9.63
C LEU A 19 -2.42 7.02 8.96
N HIS A 20 -2.07 6.97 7.68
CA HIS A 20 -1.67 8.14 6.89
C HIS A 20 -2.81 9.16 6.81
N THR A 21 -4.00 8.74 6.41
CA THR A 21 -5.18 9.61 6.32
C THR A 21 -5.54 10.19 7.70
N GLY A 22 -5.55 9.35 8.75
CA GLY A 22 -5.84 9.78 10.11
C GLY A 22 -4.86 10.84 10.60
N LEU A 23 -3.57 10.64 10.37
CA LEU A 23 -2.54 11.64 10.68
C LEU A 23 -2.79 12.95 9.90
N GLY A 24 -3.09 12.85 8.60
CA GLY A 24 -3.40 14.02 7.77
C GLY A 24 -4.60 14.81 8.27
N LEU A 25 -5.65 14.11 8.71
CA LEU A 25 -6.84 14.76 9.29
C LEU A 25 -6.55 15.44 10.63
N VAL A 26 -5.70 14.84 11.46
CA VAL A 26 -5.34 15.43 12.77
C VAL A 26 -4.42 16.62 12.60
N VAL A 27 -3.34 16.47 11.83
CA VAL A 27 -2.34 17.54 11.64
C VAL A 27 -2.89 18.67 10.79
N GLY A 28 -3.64 18.36 9.73
CA GLY A 28 -4.21 19.33 8.80
C GLY A 28 -5.58 19.89 9.20
N ARG A 29 -6.11 19.55 10.37
CA ARG A 29 -7.52 19.79 10.73
C ARG A 29 -7.99 21.24 10.52
N ASP A 30 -7.18 22.22 10.91
CA ASP A 30 -7.57 23.64 10.86
C ASP A 30 -7.51 24.15 9.42
N THR A 31 -6.50 23.72 8.66
CA THR A 31 -6.37 23.98 7.22
C THR A 31 -7.55 23.38 6.44
N ILE A 32 -7.92 22.14 6.77
CA ILE A 32 -9.05 21.43 6.14
C ILE A 32 -10.37 22.12 6.47
N ARG A 33 -10.59 22.53 7.73
CA ARG A 33 -11.79 23.26 8.14
C ARG A 33 -11.92 24.61 7.41
N ALA A 34 -10.83 25.36 7.30
CA ALA A 34 -10.80 26.61 6.55
C ALA A 34 -11.16 26.38 5.07
N ALA A 35 -10.57 25.38 4.43
CA ALA A 35 -10.88 25.04 3.04
C ALA A 35 -12.36 24.65 2.83
N ILE A 36 -12.95 23.90 3.78
CA ILE A 36 -14.37 23.53 3.75
C ILE A 36 -15.27 24.76 3.92
N SER A 37 -14.96 25.68 4.82
CA SER A 37 -15.77 26.87 5.08
C SER A 37 -15.75 27.88 3.93
N GLU A 38 -14.68 27.90 3.13
CA GLU A 38 -14.53 28.77 1.98
C GLU A 38 -15.05 28.13 0.67
N GLY A 39 -15.50 26.88 0.71
CA GLY A 39 -15.93 26.08 -0.42
C GLY A 39 -14.85 25.10 -0.88
N LEU A 40 -15.27 23.88 -1.24
CA LEU A 40 -14.34 22.79 -1.57
C LEU A 40 -13.66 22.97 -2.93
N VAL A 41 -14.26 23.72 -3.84
CA VAL A 41 -13.78 23.88 -5.21
C VAL A 41 -12.88 25.11 -5.32
N GLY A 42 -11.64 24.91 -5.80
CA GLY A 42 -10.69 25.99 -6.04
C GLY A 42 -9.89 26.46 -4.81
N THR A 43 -10.24 26.02 -3.59
CA THR A 43 -9.62 26.50 -2.34
C THR A 43 -8.31 25.79 -1.98
N TRP A 44 -7.98 24.68 -2.63
CA TRP A 44 -6.82 23.84 -2.33
C TRP A 44 -5.52 24.26 -3.03
N ALA A 45 -5.60 25.15 -4.03
CA ALA A 45 -4.44 25.53 -4.82
C ALA A 45 -3.47 26.47 -4.08
N ALA A 46 -4.00 27.28 -3.16
CA ALA A 46 -3.25 28.23 -2.35
C ALA A 46 -3.97 28.47 -1.01
N PRO A 47 -3.27 28.68 0.11
CA PRO A 47 -1.79 28.70 0.27
C PRO A 47 -1.13 27.31 0.24
N ALA A 48 0.20 27.26 0.40
CA ALA A 48 0.98 26.02 0.30
C ALA A 48 0.53 24.92 1.27
N GLU A 49 0.11 25.28 2.48
CA GLU A 49 -0.37 24.38 3.51
C GLU A 49 -1.64 23.63 3.07
N ARG A 50 -2.57 24.31 2.37
CA ARG A 50 -3.78 23.68 1.82
C ARG A 50 -3.42 22.66 0.74
N ARG A 51 -2.50 23.03 -0.15
CA ARG A 51 -2.02 22.12 -1.19
C ARG A 51 -1.35 20.90 -0.60
N ALA A 52 -0.54 21.08 0.45
CA ALA A 52 0.08 19.97 1.16
C ALA A 52 -0.96 19.05 1.82
N ALA A 53 -1.96 19.62 2.52
CA ALA A 53 -3.04 18.87 3.13
C ALA A 53 -3.86 18.09 2.09
N TYR A 54 -4.17 18.70 0.95
CA TYR A 54 -4.87 18.05 -0.16
C TYR A 54 -4.10 16.83 -0.68
N TRP A 55 -2.82 17.01 -1.02
CA TRP A 55 -2.01 15.91 -1.53
C TRP A 55 -1.80 14.80 -0.50
N PHE A 56 -1.74 15.16 0.77
CA PHE A 56 -1.65 14.19 1.86
C PHE A 56 -2.90 13.30 1.91
N LEU A 57 -4.08 13.89 1.85
CA LEU A 57 -5.35 13.15 1.82
C LEU A 57 -5.51 12.30 0.55
N VAL A 58 -5.15 12.86 -0.61
CA VAL A 58 -5.19 12.14 -1.89
C VAL A 58 -4.26 10.94 -1.87
N THR A 59 -3.07 11.07 -1.28
CA THR A 59 -2.14 9.94 -1.12
C THR A 59 -2.75 8.83 -0.26
N GLY A 60 -3.41 9.19 0.86
CA GLY A 60 -4.10 8.21 1.70
C GLY A 60 -5.22 7.47 0.95
N ALA A 61 -6.04 8.21 0.19
CA ALA A 61 -7.08 7.61 -0.66
C ALA A 61 -6.48 6.69 -1.74
N SER A 62 -5.38 7.12 -2.38
CA SER A 62 -4.68 6.31 -3.40
C SER A 62 -4.11 5.02 -2.81
N LEU A 63 -3.54 5.06 -1.60
CA LEU A 63 -3.08 3.86 -0.90
C LEU A 63 -4.24 2.90 -0.58
N MET A 64 -5.42 3.44 -0.24
CA MET A 64 -6.62 2.61 -0.02
C MET A 64 -7.07 1.93 -1.31
N VAL A 65 -7.11 2.64 -2.43
CA VAL A 65 -7.43 2.06 -3.74
C VAL A 65 -6.38 1.00 -4.12
N LEU A 66 -5.08 1.28 -3.91
CA LEU A 66 -4.02 0.31 -4.14
C LEU A 66 -4.20 -0.95 -3.28
N SER A 67 -4.61 -0.79 -2.01
CA SER A 67 -4.84 -1.93 -1.13
C SER A 67 -5.96 -2.84 -1.65
N THR A 68 -7.05 -2.27 -2.20
CA THR A 68 -8.12 -3.08 -2.81
C THR A 68 -7.66 -3.80 -4.06
N ALA A 69 -6.88 -3.15 -4.92
CA ALA A 69 -6.31 -3.77 -6.12
C ALA A 69 -5.35 -4.92 -5.75
N VAL A 70 -4.50 -4.72 -4.74
CA VAL A 70 -3.60 -5.77 -4.24
C VAL A 70 -4.38 -6.92 -3.61
N ALA A 71 -5.49 -6.65 -2.92
CA ALA A 71 -6.35 -7.70 -2.37
C ALA A 71 -6.91 -8.61 -3.47
N GLU A 72 -7.33 -8.05 -4.61
CA GLU A 72 -7.80 -8.85 -5.74
C GLU A 72 -6.67 -9.70 -6.37
N LEU A 73 -5.45 -9.19 -6.40
CA LEU A 73 -4.29 -9.97 -6.85
C LEU A 73 -3.98 -11.11 -5.87
N GLU A 74 -3.97 -10.84 -4.56
CA GLU A 74 -3.69 -11.86 -3.52
C GLU A 74 -4.76 -12.95 -3.45
N LYS A 75 -6.02 -12.68 -3.88
CA LYS A 75 -7.06 -13.72 -4.03
C LYS A 75 -6.73 -14.71 -5.14
N ARG A 76 -6.06 -14.27 -6.19
CA ARG A 76 -5.68 -15.12 -7.33
C ARG A 76 -4.40 -15.88 -7.07
N ASP A 77 -3.41 -15.20 -6.51
CA ASP A 77 -2.11 -15.77 -6.12
C ASP A 77 -1.59 -15.02 -4.87
N PRO A 78 -1.41 -15.71 -3.73
CA PRO A 78 -0.80 -15.11 -2.54
C PRO A 78 0.62 -14.56 -2.77
N ALA A 79 1.31 -15.04 -3.81
CA ALA A 79 2.62 -14.57 -4.22
C ALA A 79 2.49 -13.49 -5.28
N LEU A 80 2.39 -12.24 -4.87
CA LEU A 80 2.24 -11.10 -5.77
C LEU A 80 3.23 -11.12 -6.95
N PRO A 81 2.81 -10.61 -8.14
CA PRO A 81 3.68 -10.47 -9.29
C PRO A 81 4.92 -9.61 -9.00
N LEU A 82 6.08 -9.99 -9.55
CA LEU A 82 7.34 -9.26 -9.37
C LEU A 82 7.25 -7.76 -9.70
N PRO A 83 6.55 -7.31 -10.76
CA PRO A 83 6.40 -5.89 -11.03
C PRO A 83 5.72 -5.11 -9.90
N VAL A 84 4.73 -5.73 -9.21
CA VAL A 84 4.05 -5.10 -8.06
C VAL A 84 5.00 -4.97 -6.88
N ILE A 85 5.76 -6.03 -6.59
CA ILE A 85 6.77 -6.01 -5.52
C ILE A 85 7.87 -5.00 -5.84
N GLY A 86 8.34 -4.97 -7.08
CA GLY A 86 9.35 -4.03 -7.55
C GLY A 86 8.88 -2.58 -7.49
N GLY A 87 7.64 -2.31 -7.89
CA GLY A 87 7.04 -0.97 -7.77
C GLY A 87 6.92 -0.52 -6.32
N LEU A 88 6.47 -1.40 -5.42
CA LEU A 88 6.39 -1.10 -3.99
C LEU A 88 7.78 -0.86 -3.38
N ALA A 89 8.78 -1.64 -3.77
CA ALA A 89 10.16 -1.46 -3.35
C ALA A 89 10.74 -0.12 -3.83
N ALA A 90 10.55 0.22 -5.11
CA ALA A 90 11.01 1.47 -5.68
C ALA A 90 10.35 2.69 -5.00
N LEU A 91 9.04 2.65 -4.78
CA LEU A 91 8.31 3.70 -4.06
C LEU A 91 8.83 3.87 -2.63
N THR A 92 9.02 2.76 -1.91
CA THR A 92 9.54 2.78 -0.55
C THR A 92 10.96 3.36 -0.51
N ALA A 93 11.84 2.87 -1.39
CA ALA A 93 13.23 3.32 -1.45
C ALA A 93 13.34 4.80 -1.83
N ALA A 94 12.62 5.24 -2.85
CA ALA A 94 12.61 6.64 -3.27
C ALA A 94 12.07 7.54 -2.16
N GLY A 95 10.97 7.16 -1.51
CA GLY A 95 10.38 7.94 -0.43
C GLY A 95 11.30 8.07 0.78
N VAL A 96 11.91 6.96 1.21
CA VAL A 96 12.87 6.97 2.35
C VAL A 96 14.13 7.75 2.00
N ALA A 97 14.66 7.62 0.77
CA ALA A 97 15.86 8.33 0.35
C ALA A 97 15.65 9.84 0.27
N THR A 98 14.49 10.28 -0.21
CA THR A 98 14.19 11.72 -0.36
C THR A 98 13.66 12.35 0.91
N MET A 99 12.94 11.58 1.74
CA MET A 99 12.31 12.08 2.98
C MET A 99 12.51 11.08 4.13
N PRO A 100 13.73 10.94 4.68
CA PRO A 100 14.05 9.90 5.69
C PRO A 100 13.29 10.05 7.00
N ALA A 101 12.84 11.27 7.34
CA ALA A 101 12.02 11.54 8.52
C ALA A 101 10.50 11.44 8.26
N SER A 102 10.08 10.74 7.20
CA SER A 102 8.68 10.65 6.80
C SER A 102 8.06 9.28 7.12
N GLY A 103 6.74 9.18 6.85
CA GLY A 103 5.99 7.93 7.00
C GLY A 103 6.29 6.85 5.94
N PHE A 104 7.20 7.06 4.97
CA PHE A 104 7.53 6.06 3.96
C PHE A 104 8.08 4.74 4.54
N TRP A 105 8.67 4.78 5.72
CA TRP A 105 9.10 3.59 6.45
C TRP A 105 7.96 2.60 6.71
N THR A 106 6.73 3.06 6.82
CA THR A 106 5.57 2.19 7.04
C THR A 106 5.31 1.25 5.87
N LEU A 107 5.75 1.62 4.65
CA LEU A 107 5.64 0.78 3.45
C LEU A 107 6.61 -0.41 3.47
N THR A 108 7.61 -0.42 4.36
CA THR A 108 8.49 -1.58 4.53
C THR A 108 7.74 -2.81 5.03
N ALA A 109 6.66 -2.63 5.80
CA ALA A 109 5.86 -3.75 6.30
C ALA A 109 5.14 -4.52 5.17
N PRO A 110 4.31 -3.89 4.30
CA PRO A 110 3.70 -4.60 3.17
C PRO A 110 4.74 -5.15 2.19
N LEU A 111 5.86 -4.44 1.97
CA LEU A 111 6.95 -4.92 1.12
C LEU A 111 7.60 -6.19 1.68
N ALA A 112 7.93 -6.21 2.97
CA ALA A 112 8.51 -7.39 3.62
C ALA A 112 7.58 -8.60 3.55
N ILE A 113 6.27 -8.42 3.79
CA ILE A 113 5.27 -9.48 3.67
C ILE A 113 5.24 -10.03 2.24
N ALA A 114 5.22 -9.15 1.23
CA ALA A 114 5.18 -9.53 -0.18
C ALA A 114 6.42 -10.35 -0.58
N VAL A 115 7.61 -9.89 -0.18
CA VAL A 115 8.89 -10.58 -0.45
C VAL A 115 8.95 -11.95 0.22
N VAL A 116 8.57 -12.04 1.50
CA VAL A 116 8.58 -13.31 2.24
C VAL A 116 7.63 -14.32 1.60
N ARG A 117 6.42 -13.91 1.23
CA ARG A 117 5.45 -14.78 0.56
C ARG A 117 5.97 -15.26 -0.79
N ARG A 118 6.56 -14.38 -1.57
CA ARG A 118 7.13 -14.74 -2.87
C ARG A 118 8.27 -15.74 -2.74
N ARG A 119 9.16 -15.56 -1.77
CA ARG A 119 10.25 -16.51 -1.49
C ARG A 119 9.72 -17.88 -1.10
N ARG A 120 8.71 -17.94 -0.22
CA ARG A 120 8.09 -19.20 0.20
C ARG A 120 7.42 -19.93 -0.97
N ALA A 121 6.75 -19.23 -1.87
CA ALA A 121 6.16 -19.80 -3.07
C ALA A 121 7.22 -20.40 -4.04
N GLY A 122 8.39 -19.77 -4.14
CA GLY A 122 9.51 -20.28 -4.96
C GLY A 122 10.23 -21.50 -4.35
N TRP A 123 10.09 -21.75 -3.05
CA TRP A 123 10.72 -22.90 -2.35
C TRP A 123 9.82 -24.14 -2.29
N GLY A 124 8.54 -24.03 -2.60
CA GLY A 124 7.67 -25.18 -2.87
C GLY A 124 8.07 -25.76 -4.21
N GLY A 125 8.99 -26.73 -4.19
CA GLY A 125 9.67 -27.31 -5.36
C GLY A 125 8.71 -27.81 -6.44
N PRO A 126 9.23 -28.22 -7.63
CA PRO A 126 8.42 -28.63 -8.77
C PRO A 126 7.46 -29.72 -8.32
N GLN A 127 6.15 -29.48 -8.49
CA GLN A 127 5.13 -30.51 -8.32
C GLN A 127 5.57 -31.70 -9.18
N GLN A 128 5.91 -32.81 -8.52
CA GLN A 128 6.21 -34.06 -9.23
C GLN A 128 5.07 -34.28 -10.23
N PRO A 129 5.39 -34.43 -11.53
CA PRO A 129 4.37 -34.80 -12.48
C PRO A 129 3.76 -36.11 -12.01
N ALA A 130 2.41 -36.11 -11.89
CA ALA A 130 1.67 -37.29 -11.51
C ALA A 130 2.19 -38.47 -12.33
N ARG A 131 2.75 -39.48 -11.67
CA ARG A 131 3.12 -40.76 -12.32
C ARG A 131 1.86 -41.26 -13.03
N ARG A 132 1.84 -41.05 -14.36
CA ARG A 132 0.86 -41.79 -15.19
C ARG A 132 1.17 -43.26 -14.94
N SER A 133 0.31 -43.90 -14.14
CA SER A 133 0.26 -45.35 -14.05
C SER A 133 -0.12 -45.85 -15.45
N ALA A 134 0.89 -46.28 -16.20
CA ALA A 134 0.68 -47.09 -17.39
C ALA A 134 0.04 -48.42 -16.95
N ARG A 135 -1.18 -48.66 -17.37
CA ARG A 135 -1.79 -49.96 -17.51
C ARG A 135 -2.16 -50.13 -18.98
#